data_731f4e46d2c9988d93714ceb989f50d9
#
_entry.id   731f4e46d2c9988d93714ceb989f50d9
#
_cell.length_a   1.000
_cell.length_b   1.000
_cell.length_c   1.000
_cell.angle_alpha   90.00
_cell.angle_beta   90.00
_cell.angle_gamma   90.00
#
_symmetry.space_group_name_H-M   'P 1'
#
loop_
_entity.id
_entity.type
_entity.pdbx_description
1 polymer ?
#
loop_
_entity_poly.entity_id
_entity_poly.type
_entity_poly.pdbx_seq_one_letter_code
_entity_poly.pdbx_strand_id
1 'polypeptide(L)'
;MDYILTKTTFTGVTKDYRTITMSESNCNWDKLYDAIIEKQWGRVEELCDLPTAINNYGQGKITVLNGVVYYQGSAVHNSMTSRILDMMSENIEVEPMFRFLENMLDNPSKRSIDDLYRFMEHNSLPITSDGYFLAYKRVRHDFTDSYTGMFDNSVGSVVEMPRRDVEDNPDVTCSSGLHFCSIDYLTHFRGDNIVILKINPADVVSVPVDYNNSKGRCCKYTVVGVHKHGEYTDTLSESTVNNYYGE
;
A
#
# COMPACT_ATOMS: atom_id res chain seq x y z
N MET A 1 -16.40 -13.07 -29.60
CA MET A 1 -16.57 -13.73 -28.28
C MET A 1 -17.96 -14.35 -28.27
N ASP A 2 -18.04 -15.64 -27.98
CA ASP A 2 -19.32 -16.31 -27.70
C ASP A 2 -19.62 -16.14 -26.22
N TYR A 3 -20.87 -15.80 -25.87
CA TYR A 3 -21.22 -15.52 -24.48
C TYR A 3 -22.67 -15.84 -24.14
N ILE A 4 -22.92 -16.06 -22.87
CA ILE A 4 -24.23 -16.15 -22.24
C ILE A 4 -24.31 -15.06 -21.17
N LEU A 5 -25.31 -14.18 -21.28
CA LEU A 5 -25.61 -13.15 -20.30
C LEU A 5 -26.99 -13.43 -19.71
N THR A 6 -27.05 -13.60 -18.41
CA THR A 6 -28.28 -13.72 -17.63
C THR A 6 -28.48 -12.46 -16.78
N LYS A 7 -29.53 -12.42 -15.95
CA LYS A 7 -29.69 -11.31 -15.00
C LYS A 7 -28.62 -11.27 -13.92
N THR A 8 -28.03 -12.41 -13.60
CA THR A 8 -27.15 -12.58 -12.44
C THR A 8 -25.74 -13.04 -12.79
N THR A 9 -25.52 -13.49 -14.04
CA THR A 9 -24.22 -14.04 -14.44
C THR A 9 -23.92 -13.73 -15.91
N PHE A 10 -22.66 -13.49 -16.16
CA PHE A 10 -22.04 -13.49 -17.49
C PHE A 10 -21.07 -14.65 -17.60
N THR A 11 -21.10 -15.35 -18.74
CA THR A 11 -20.10 -16.36 -19.09
C THR A 11 -19.72 -16.17 -20.56
N GLY A 12 -18.47 -15.95 -20.83
CA GLY A 12 -17.93 -15.75 -22.18
C GLY A 12 -16.81 -16.73 -22.50
N VAL A 13 -16.62 -17.00 -23.78
CA VAL A 13 -15.48 -17.77 -24.29
C VAL A 13 -14.62 -16.84 -25.15
N THR A 14 -13.37 -16.68 -24.77
CA THR A 14 -12.38 -15.84 -25.45
C THR A 14 -11.91 -16.46 -26.75
N LYS A 15 -11.17 -15.73 -27.57
CA LYS A 15 -10.62 -16.24 -28.85
C LYS A 15 -9.61 -17.37 -28.66
N ASP A 16 -8.96 -17.43 -27.53
CA ASP A 16 -8.01 -18.48 -27.10
C ASP A 16 -8.69 -19.59 -26.31
N TYR A 17 -10.02 -19.71 -26.40
CA TYR A 17 -10.86 -20.75 -25.80
C TYR A 17 -10.84 -20.78 -24.26
N ARG A 18 -10.48 -19.68 -23.57
CA ARG A 18 -10.64 -19.55 -22.12
C ARG A 18 -12.07 -19.18 -21.79
N THR A 19 -12.60 -19.79 -20.73
CA THR A 19 -13.90 -19.39 -20.18
C THR A 19 -13.69 -18.31 -19.12
N ILE A 20 -14.39 -17.19 -19.26
CA ILE A 20 -14.42 -16.09 -18.32
C ILE A 20 -15.83 -15.94 -17.77
N THR A 21 -15.94 -15.68 -16.47
CA THR A 21 -17.25 -15.54 -15.79
C THR A 21 -17.26 -14.34 -14.86
N MET A 22 -18.44 -13.72 -14.69
CA MET A 22 -18.68 -12.69 -13.69
C MET A 22 -20.08 -12.84 -13.13
N SER A 23 -20.27 -12.57 -11.86
CA SER A 23 -21.55 -12.55 -11.17
C SER A 23 -22.04 -11.10 -11.00
N GLU A 24 -23.37 -10.88 -10.88
CA GLU A 24 -23.98 -9.57 -10.61
C GLU A 24 -23.53 -8.94 -9.29
N SER A 25 -23.06 -9.77 -8.34
CA SER A 25 -22.48 -9.30 -7.08
C SER A 25 -21.10 -8.65 -7.25
N ASN A 26 -20.47 -8.82 -8.41
CA ASN A 26 -19.24 -8.13 -8.74
C ASN A 26 -19.56 -6.68 -9.09
N CYS A 27 -18.89 -5.77 -8.48
CA CYS A 27 -19.10 -4.34 -8.62
C CYS A 27 -18.65 -3.76 -9.98
N ASN A 28 -17.92 -4.54 -10.79
CA ASN A 28 -17.72 -4.24 -12.21
C ASN A 28 -18.87 -4.70 -13.09
N TRP A 29 -19.97 -5.22 -12.53
CA TRP A 29 -21.09 -5.74 -13.30
C TRP A 29 -21.70 -4.71 -14.26
N ASP A 30 -21.94 -3.49 -13.77
CA ASP A 30 -22.50 -2.42 -14.63
C ASP A 30 -21.52 -2.04 -15.74
N LYS A 31 -20.22 -1.94 -15.41
CA LYS A 31 -19.16 -1.65 -16.40
C LYS A 31 -19.04 -2.77 -17.43
N LEU A 32 -19.18 -4.03 -16.99
CA LEU A 32 -19.21 -5.19 -17.87
C LEU A 32 -20.41 -5.12 -18.82
N TYR A 33 -21.60 -4.79 -18.31
CA TYR A 33 -22.81 -4.68 -19.08
C TYR A 33 -22.69 -3.61 -20.17
N ASP A 34 -22.16 -2.44 -19.83
CA ASP A 34 -21.88 -1.36 -20.78
C ASP A 34 -20.87 -1.80 -21.84
N ALA A 35 -19.79 -2.46 -21.46
CA ALA A 35 -18.78 -2.96 -22.38
C ALA A 35 -19.33 -4.03 -23.36
N ILE A 36 -20.29 -4.86 -22.90
CA ILE A 36 -20.99 -5.83 -23.76
C ILE A 36 -21.89 -5.12 -24.79
N ILE A 37 -22.67 -4.11 -24.36
CA ILE A 37 -23.53 -3.31 -25.23
C ILE A 37 -22.70 -2.62 -26.30
N GLU A 38 -21.59 -2.03 -25.92
CA GLU A 38 -20.66 -1.32 -26.82
C GLU A 38 -19.77 -2.28 -27.64
N LYS A 39 -19.88 -3.59 -27.43
CA LYS A 39 -19.07 -4.63 -28.09
C LYS A 39 -17.56 -4.46 -27.89
N GLN A 40 -17.15 -3.90 -26.75
CA GLN A 40 -15.76 -3.71 -26.36
C GLN A 40 -15.20 -5.01 -25.78
N TRP A 41 -15.02 -6.04 -26.60
CA TRP A 41 -14.65 -7.40 -26.13
C TRP A 41 -13.34 -7.47 -25.38
N GLY A 42 -12.36 -6.65 -25.73
CA GLY A 42 -11.11 -6.52 -24.95
C GLY A 42 -11.38 -6.04 -23.53
N ARG A 43 -12.27 -5.06 -23.36
CA ARG A 43 -12.68 -4.56 -22.05
C ARG A 43 -13.48 -5.59 -21.25
N VAL A 44 -14.33 -6.37 -21.93
CA VAL A 44 -15.05 -7.50 -21.30
C VAL A 44 -14.07 -8.54 -20.76
N GLU A 45 -13.03 -8.89 -21.52
CA GLU A 45 -11.99 -9.81 -21.08
C GLU A 45 -11.22 -9.25 -19.87
N GLU A 46 -10.80 -7.99 -19.91
CA GLU A 46 -10.11 -7.31 -18.79
C GLU A 46 -10.95 -7.31 -17.52
N LEU A 47 -12.24 -7.00 -17.61
CA LEU A 47 -13.13 -6.95 -16.46
C LEU A 47 -13.37 -8.34 -15.82
N CYS A 48 -13.32 -9.41 -16.62
CA CYS A 48 -13.58 -10.78 -16.17
C CYS A 48 -12.32 -11.58 -15.86
N ASP A 49 -11.17 -11.18 -16.43
CA ASP A 49 -9.90 -11.89 -16.29
C ASP A 49 -8.90 -11.01 -15.53
N LEU A 50 -8.89 -11.18 -14.24
CA LEU A 50 -8.04 -10.47 -13.31
C LEU A 50 -6.53 -10.53 -13.68
N PRO A 51 -5.96 -11.71 -14.00
CA PRO A 51 -4.59 -11.80 -14.47
C PRO A 51 -4.32 -10.98 -15.72
N THR A 52 -5.23 -10.98 -16.67
CA THR A 52 -5.10 -10.19 -17.90
C THR A 52 -5.21 -8.69 -17.61
N ALA A 53 -6.12 -8.26 -16.72
CA ALA A 53 -6.23 -6.87 -16.30
C ALA A 53 -4.94 -6.38 -15.63
N ILE A 54 -4.33 -7.19 -14.75
CA ILE A 54 -3.06 -6.87 -14.10
C ILE A 54 -1.93 -6.78 -15.13
N ASN A 55 -1.84 -7.72 -16.05
CA ASN A 55 -0.81 -7.73 -17.11
C ASN A 55 -0.91 -6.50 -18.02
N ASN A 56 -2.14 -6.10 -18.39
CA ASN A 56 -2.37 -4.91 -19.21
C ASN A 56 -2.06 -3.62 -18.45
N TYR A 57 -2.46 -3.54 -17.19
CA TYR A 57 -2.16 -2.41 -16.32
C TYR A 57 -0.65 -2.24 -16.11
N GLY A 58 0.03 -3.33 -15.84
CA GLY A 58 1.46 -3.35 -15.54
C GLY A 58 2.37 -3.02 -16.71
N GLN A 59 1.84 -2.78 -17.92
CA GLN A 59 2.61 -2.45 -19.13
C GLN A 59 3.83 -3.38 -19.34
N GLY A 60 3.68 -4.66 -19.00
CA GLY A 60 4.75 -5.65 -19.05
C GLY A 60 5.70 -5.68 -17.85
N LYS A 61 5.57 -4.74 -16.90
CA LYS A 61 6.35 -4.77 -15.65
C LYS A 61 5.76 -5.74 -14.62
N ILE A 62 4.43 -5.87 -14.61
CA ILE A 62 3.69 -6.75 -13.71
C ILE A 62 3.09 -7.88 -14.52
N THR A 63 3.29 -9.12 -14.07
CA THR A 63 2.68 -10.30 -14.67
C THR A 63 2.08 -11.18 -13.58
N VAL A 64 0.97 -11.85 -13.88
CA VAL A 64 0.40 -12.88 -13.02
C VAL A 64 0.58 -14.23 -13.69
N LEU A 65 1.25 -15.12 -13.01
CA LEU A 65 1.46 -16.49 -13.48
C LEU A 65 1.12 -17.47 -12.35
N ASN A 66 0.17 -18.38 -12.61
CA ASN A 66 -0.28 -19.38 -11.62
C ASN A 66 -0.71 -18.80 -10.27
N GLY A 67 -1.37 -17.63 -10.28
CA GLY A 67 -1.82 -16.96 -9.05
C GLY A 67 -0.72 -16.22 -8.27
N VAL A 68 0.48 -16.13 -8.82
CA VAL A 68 1.58 -15.35 -8.26
C VAL A 68 1.79 -14.08 -9.09
N VAL A 69 1.85 -12.95 -8.40
CA VAL A 69 2.20 -11.67 -9.01
C VAL A 69 3.71 -11.56 -9.12
N TYR A 70 4.20 -11.21 -10.29
CA TYR A 70 5.60 -10.90 -10.56
C TYR A 70 5.73 -9.43 -10.96
N TYR A 71 6.72 -8.77 -10.41
CA TYR A 71 7.11 -7.44 -10.84
C TYR A 71 8.52 -7.50 -11.44
N GLN A 72 8.67 -7.07 -12.70
CA GLN A 72 9.93 -7.15 -13.46
C GLN A 72 10.63 -8.52 -13.34
N GLY A 73 9.85 -9.60 -13.37
CA GLY A 73 10.34 -10.97 -13.25
C GLY A 73 10.64 -11.46 -11.83
N SER A 74 10.53 -10.62 -10.81
CA SER A 74 10.67 -11.00 -9.40
C SER A 74 9.30 -11.30 -8.78
N ALA A 75 9.16 -12.46 -8.13
CA ALA A 75 7.92 -12.81 -7.45
C ALA A 75 7.64 -11.83 -6.30
N VAL A 76 6.42 -11.31 -6.26
CA VAL A 76 5.91 -10.49 -5.16
C VAL A 76 5.49 -11.41 -4.02
N HIS A 77 5.71 -10.98 -2.78
CA HIS A 77 5.36 -11.78 -1.59
C HIS A 77 3.88 -12.16 -1.57
N ASN A 78 3.55 -13.38 -1.11
CA ASN A 78 2.21 -13.93 -1.16
C ASN A 78 1.15 -13.05 -0.48
N SER A 79 1.46 -12.41 0.65
CA SER A 79 0.53 -11.51 1.34
C SER A 79 0.12 -10.31 0.48
N MET A 80 1.06 -9.70 -0.22
CA MET A 80 0.78 -8.60 -1.14
C MET A 80 0.02 -9.07 -2.37
N THR A 81 0.36 -10.26 -2.89
CA THR A 81 -0.38 -10.90 -3.98
C THR A 81 -1.84 -11.11 -3.59
N SER A 82 -2.10 -11.71 -2.42
CA SER A 82 -3.47 -11.90 -1.91
C SER A 82 -4.20 -10.58 -1.76
N ARG A 83 -3.56 -9.57 -1.16
CA ARG A 83 -4.17 -8.24 -1.00
C ARG A 83 -4.54 -7.57 -2.33
N ILE A 84 -3.68 -7.67 -3.34
CA ILE A 84 -3.98 -7.17 -4.69
C ILE A 84 -5.18 -7.91 -5.28
N LEU A 85 -5.21 -9.23 -5.19
CA LEU A 85 -6.30 -10.06 -5.70
C LEU A 85 -7.61 -9.78 -4.95
N ASP A 86 -7.58 -9.61 -3.62
CA ASP A 86 -8.73 -9.26 -2.81
C ASP A 86 -9.26 -7.87 -3.19
N MET A 87 -8.39 -6.85 -3.27
CA MET A 87 -8.78 -5.50 -3.70
C MET A 87 -9.44 -5.52 -5.07
N MET A 88 -8.90 -6.31 -6.00
CA MET A 88 -9.48 -6.43 -7.34
C MET A 88 -10.84 -7.14 -7.31
N SER A 89 -11.00 -8.18 -6.48
CA SER A 89 -12.29 -8.89 -6.31
C SER A 89 -13.36 -7.99 -5.68
N GLU A 90 -12.96 -7.06 -4.82
CA GLU A 90 -13.82 -6.09 -4.15
C GLU A 90 -13.97 -4.78 -4.94
N ASN A 91 -13.35 -4.68 -6.13
CA ASN A 91 -13.33 -3.49 -6.98
C ASN A 91 -12.70 -2.25 -6.32
N ILE A 92 -11.78 -2.45 -5.45
CA ILE A 92 -10.94 -1.38 -4.93
C ILE A 92 -9.89 -1.05 -5.98
N GLU A 93 -9.63 0.23 -6.18
CA GLU A 93 -8.61 0.68 -7.11
C GLU A 93 -7.23 0.14 -6.72
N VAL A 94 -6.58 -0.61 -7.61
CA VAL A 94 -5.30 -1.28 -7.34
C VAL A 94 -4.08 -0.46 -7.77
N GLU A 95 -4.27 0.63 -8.50
CA GLU A 95 -3.16 1.47 -8.97
C GLU A 95 -2.27 1.97 -7.83
N PRO A 96 -2.78 2.44 -6.69
CA PRO A 96 -1.95 2.81 -5.55
C PRO A 96 -1.06 1.66 -5.05
N MET A 97 -1.57 0.43 -5.08
CA MET A 97 -0.82 -0.75 -4.66
C MET A 97 0.32 -1.07 -5.63
N PHE A 98 0.11 -0.90 -6.94
CA PHE A 98 1.17 -1.11 -7.92
C PHE A 98 2.27 -0.05 -7.79
N ARG A 99 1.89 1.22 -7.59
CA ARG A 99 2.86 2.29 -7.28
C ARG A 99 3.62 2.03 -5.99
N PHE A 100 2.94 1.48 -4.98
CA PHE A 100 3.59 1.06 -3.74
C PHE A 100 4.63 -0.03 -4.00
N LEU A 101 4.31 -1.05 -4.81
CA LEU A 101 5.26 -2.09 -5.20
C LEU A 101 6.44 -1.52 -6.00
N GLU A 102 6.20 -0.61 -6.94
CA GLU A 102 7.27 0.06 -7.68
C GLU A 102 8.21 0.80 -6.73
N ASN A 103 7.65 1.67 -5.88
CA ASN A 103 8.42 2.42 -4.89
C ASN A 103 9.20 1.50 -3.94
N MET A 104 8.60 0.38 -3.53
CA MET A 104 9.26 -0.58 -2.64
C MET A 104 10.42 -1.29 -3.32
N LEU A 105 10.30 -1.64 -4.59
CA LEU A 105 11.35 -2.31 -5.36
C LEU A 105 12.49 -1.35 -5.79
N ASP A 106 12.25 -0.04 -5.71
CA ASP A 106 13.31 0.97 -5.79
C ASP A 106 14.18 1.04 -4.51
N ASN A 107 13.78 0.34 -3.43
CA ASN A 107 14.58 0.26 -2.23
C ASN A 107 15.90 -0.48 -2.51
N PRO A 108 17.07 0.12 -2.20
CA PRO A 108 18.37 -0.47 -2.53
C PRO A 108 18.71 -1.72 -1.69
N SER A 109 17.91 -2.02 -0.66
CA SER A 109 18.15 -3.15 0.24
C SER A 109 17.06 -4.21 0.11
N LYS A 110 17.42 -5.38 -0.41
CA LYS A 110 16.49 -6.52 -0.46
C LYS A 110 15.94 -6.88 0.94
N ARG A 111 16.78 -6.81 1.99
CA ARG A 111 16.33 -7.07 3.35
C ARG A 111 15.26 -6.08 3.79
N SER A 112 15.45 -4.78 3.50
CA SER A 112 14.46 -3.75 3.83
C SER A 112 13.13 -3.99 3.11
N ILE A 113 13.16 -4.52 1.89
CA ILE A 113 11.97 -4.92 1.13
C ILE A 113 11.26 -6.08 1.85
N ASP A 114 12.00 -7.15 2.19
CA ASP A 114 11.45 -8.32 2.87
C ASP A 114 10.89 -7.95 4.27
N ASP A 115 11.56 -7.05 4.99
CA ASP A 115 11.12 -6.54 6.30
C ASP A 115 9.85 -5.69 6.16
N LEU A 116 9.77 -4.86 5.13
CA LEU A 116 8.59 -4.03 4.87
C LEU A 116 7.37 -4.87 4.49
N TYR A 117 7.54 -5.97 3.75
CA TYR A 117 6.46 -6.91 3.50
C TYR A 117 5.85 -7.43 4.80
N ARG A 118 6.68 -7.85 5.76
CA ARG A 118 6.23 -8.31 7.08
C ARG A 118 5.51 -7.21 7.86
N PHE A 119 6.02 -5.99 7.80
CA PHE A 119 5.38 -4.84 8.43
C PHE A 119 3.99 -4.58 7.85
N MET A 120 3.84 -4.59 6.53
CA MET A 120 2.56 -4.37 5.86
C MET A 120 1.56 -5.53 6.04
N GLU A 121 2.06 -6.75 6.22
CA GLU A 121 1.22 -7.92 6.48
C GLU A 121 0.56 -7.87 7.86
N HIS A 122 1.31 -7.43 8.88
CA HIS A 122 0.83 -7.35 10.26
C HIS A 122 0.04 -6.08 10.59
N ASN A 123 0.19 -5.04 9.75
CA ASN A 123 -0.40 -3.73 10.01
C ASN A 123 -1.24 -3.28 8.81
N SER A 124 -2.53 -3.02 9.04
CA SER A 124 -3.44 -2.50 8.01
C SER A 124 -3.20 -1.01 7.81
N LEU A 125 -2.09 -0.65 7.15
CA LEU A 125 -1.75 0.74 6.90
C LEU A 125 -2.29 1.22 5.55
N PRO A 126 -2.80 2.47 5.48
CA PRO A 126 -3.26 3.07 4.24
C PRO A 126 -2.11 3.27 3.25
N ILE A 127 -2.40 3.04 1.97
CA ILE A 127 -1.52 3.35 0.86
C ILE A 127 -2.12 4.54 0.11
N THR A 128 -1.32 5.54 -0.16
CA THR A 128 -1.72 6.76 -0.87
C THR A 128 -1.69 6.56 -2.39
N SER A 129 -2.36 7.42 -3.15
CA SER A 129 -2.48 7.32 -4.62
C SER A 129 -1.12 7.33 -5.34
N ASP A 130 -0.09 7.93 -4.75
CA ASP A 130 1.28 7.91 -5.27
C ASP A 130 2.11 6.72 -4.78
N GLY A 131 1.47 5.75 -4.09
CA GLY A 131 2.12 4.51 -3.67
C GLY A 131 3.03 4.64 -2.45
N TYR A 132 2.81 5.67 -1.62
CA TYR A 132 3.44 5.78 -0.31
C TYR A 132 2.51 5.14 0.73
N PHE A 133 3.00 4.91 1.94
CA PHE A 133 2.15 4.45 3.03
C PHE A 133 2.10 5.47 4.16
N LEU A 134 1.01 5.43 4.92
CA LEU A 134 0.85 6.26 6.09
C LEU A 134 1.20 5.46 7.35
N ALA A 135 1.92 6.11 8.27
CA ALA A 135 2.30 5.54 9.55
C ALA A 135 2.22 6.63 10.64
N TYR A 136 2.54 6.29 11.86
CA TYR A 136 2.38 7.18 13.01
C TYR A 136 3.70 7.40 13.75
N LYS A 137 3.75 8.51 14.48
CA LYS A 137 4.84 8.82 15.40
C LYS A 137 4.32 9.69 16.55
N ARG A 138 4.81 9.47 17.77
CA ARG A 138 4.63 10.44 18.86
C ARG A 138 5.79 11.42 18.89
N VAL A 139 5.44 12.69 19.11
CA VAL A 139 6.38 13.81 19.18
C VAL A 139 6.06 14.67 20.40
N ARG A 140 6.96 15.56 20.78
CA ARG A 140 6.75 16.49 21.90
C ARG A 140 5.62 17.49 21.59
N HIS A 141 5.21 18.25 22.59
CA HIS A 141 4.17 19.29 22.46
C HIS A 141 4.50 20.36 21.43
N ASP A 142 5.81 20.64 21.21
CA ASP A 142 6.35 21.59 20.25
C ASP A 142 6.64 20.96 18.88
N PHE A 143 6.16 19.75 18.63
CA PHE A 143 6.40 18.96 17.43
C PHE A 143 7.85 18.56 17.18
N THR A 144 8.76 18.76 18.11
CA THR A 144 10.11 18.18 17.99
C THR A 144 10.11 16.69 18.31
N ASP A 145 11.09 15.95 17.78
CA ASP A 145 11.22 14.53 18.07
C ASP A 145 11.49 14.27 19.56
N SER A 146 10.90 13.20 20.10
CA SER A 146 10.95 12.92 21.53
C SER A 146 12.31 12.51 22.03
N TYR A 147 13.23 12.08 21.15
CA TYR A 147 14.53 11.57 21.53
C TYR A 147 15.62 12.66 21.51
N THR A 148 15.84 13.30 20.38
CA THR A 148 16.90 14.32 20.22
C THR A 148 16.38 15.75 20.41
N GLY A 149 15.11 16.01 20.10
CA GLY A 149 14.53 17.33 20.07
C GLY A 149 15.05 18.21 18.91
N MET A 150 15.71 17.61 17.91
CA MET A 150 16.32 18.34 16.79
C MET A 150 15.47 18.36 15.53
N PHE A 151 14.64 17.31 15.32
CA PHE A 151 13.84 17.20 14.11
C PHE A 151 12.49 17.86 14.32
N ASP A 152 12.13 18.79 13.44
CA ASP A 152 10.81 19.41 13.39
C ASP A 152 9.84 18.46 12.68
N ASN A 153 8.77 18.06 13.40
CA ASN A 153 7.70 17.22 12.89
C ASN A 153 6.37 18.00 12.80
N SER A 154 6.42 19.30 12.58
CA SER A 154 5.23 20.09 12.27
C SER A 154 4.62 19.61 10.93
N VAL A 155 3.30 19.76 10.78
CA VAL A 155 2.62 19.38 9.54
C VAL A 155 3.22 20.12 8.34
N GLY A 156 3.53 19.39 7.27
CA GLY A 156 4.22 19.87 6.08
C GLY A 156 5.74 19.70 6.11
N SER A 157 6.35 19.43 7.27
CA SER A 157 7.80 19.22 7.36
C SER A 157 8.22 17.92 6.65
N VAL A 158 9.32 18.02 5.91
CA VAL A 158 10.06 16.85 5.39
C VAL A 158 11.24 16.62 6.30
N VAL A 159 11.27 15.45 6.93
CA VAL A 159 12.33 15.06 7.85
C VAL A 159 13.19 14.01 7.17
N GLU A 160 14.50 14.26 7.10
CA GLU A 160 15.44 13.35 6.45
C GLU A 160 16.77 13.26 7.19
N MET A 161 17.43 12.13 7.03
CA MET A 161 18.81 11.90 7.44
C MET A 161 19.50 10.96 6.45
N PRO A 162 20.84 10.96 6.38
CA PRO A 162 21.55 10.05 5.49
C PRO A 162 21.18 8.59 5.76
N ARG A 163 20.81 7.82 4.72
CA ARG A 163 20.40 6.41 4.85
C ARG A 163 21.47 5.57 5.58
N ARG A 164 22.77 5.85 5.32
CA ARG A 164 23.90 5.13 5.95
C ARG A 164 23.99 5.32 7.47
N ASP A 165 23.34 6.36 8.02
CA ASP A 165 23.37 6.68 9.44
C ASP A 165 22.16 6.07 10.18
N VAL A 166 21.27 5.38 9.45
CA VAL A 166 20.12 4.65 9.97
C VAL A 166 20.57 3.20 10.27
N GLU A 167 20.30 2.71 11.49
CA GLU A 167 20.57 1.33 11.87
C GLU A 167 19.73 0.35 11.04
N ASP A 168 20.39 -0.49 10.26
CA ASP A 168 19.75 -1.43 9.34
C ASP A 168 19.54 -2.84 9.93
N ASN A 169 20.11 -3.13 11.11
CA ASN A 169 19.94 -4.42 11.76
C ASN A 169 18.55 -4.51 12.44
N PRO A 170 17.65 -5.44 12.01
CA PRO A 170 16.32 -5.60 12.60
C PRO A 170 16.37 -6.18 14.04
N ASP A 171 17.46 -6.82 14.46
CA ASP A 171 17.61 -7.35 15.80
C ASP A 171 17.93 -6.27 16.83
N VAL A 172 18.28 -5.07 16.38
CA VAL A 172 18.55 -3.92 17.24
C VAL A 172 17.26 -3.12 17.42
N THR A 173 16.67 -3.20 18.61
CA THR A 173 15.35 -2.63 18.92
C THR A 173 15.31 -1.11 18.88
N CYS A 174 16.26 -0.44 19.55
CA CYS A 174 16.35 1.01 19.66
C CYS A 174 17.71 1.48 19.17
N SER A 175 17.74 2.24 18.09
CA SER A 175 18.98 2.75 17.50
C SER A 175 18.72 3.97 16.63
N SER A 176 19.75 4.45 15.94
CA SER A 176 19.72 5.58 15.03
C SER A 176 18.72 5.36 13.88
N GLY A 177 17.96 6.40 13.56
CA GLY A 177 17.00 6.37 12.45
C GLY A 177 15.76 7.20 12.71
N LEU A 178 15.02 7.50 11.65
CA LEU A 178 13.73 8.12 11.74
C LEU A 178 12.67 7.04 11.99
N HIS A 179 12.20 6.96 13.24
CA HIS A 179 11.25 5.92 13.66
C HIS A 179 9.83 6.26 13.25
N PHE A 180 9.11 5.24 12.80
CA PHE A 180 7.67 5.23 12.55
C PHE A 180 7.04 3.98 13.14
N CYS A 181 5.72 3.95 13.29
CA CYS A 181 5.00 2.79 13.81
C CYS A 181 3.57 2.68 13.27
N SER A 182 2.96 1.52 13.49
CA SER A 182 1.52 1.34 13.37
C SER A 182 0.78 1.97 14.57
N ILE A 183 -0.55 2.06 14.46
CA ILE A 183 -1.39 2.62 15.53
C ILE A 183 -1.27 1.81 16.84
N ASP A 184 -1.16 0.49 16.74
CA ASP A 184 -1.10 -0.41 17.89
C ASP A 184 0.16 -0.20 18.73
N TYR A 185 1.25 0.25 18.11
CA TYR A 185 2.51 0.51 18.80
C TYR A 185 2.57 1.87 19.50
N LEU A 186 1.64 2.79 19.24
CA LEU A 186 1.65 4.16 19.78
C LEU A 186 1.70 4.23 21.30
N THR A 187 1.16 3.24 22.00
CA THR A 187 1.19 3.16 23.46
C THR A 187 2.60 2.98 24.02
N HIS A 188 3.53 2.47 23.23
CA HIS A 188 4.93 2.26 23.59
C HIS A 188 5.84 3.46 23.28
N PHE A 189 5.33 4.42 22.50
CA PHE A 189 6.04 5.67 22.24
C PHE A 189 5.73 6.73 23.30
N ARG A 190 6.72 7.57 23.61
CA ARG A 190 6.54 8.75 24.46
C ARG A 190 6.33 9.98 23.58
N GLY A 191 5.49 10.90 24.01
CA GLY A 191 5.21 12.15 23.33
C GLY A 191 3.77 12.60 23.54
N ASP A 192 3.52 13.89 23.35
CA ASP A 192 2.25 14.55 23.63
C ASP A 192 1.33 14.52 22.39
N ASN A 193 1.92 14.73 21.21
CA ASN A 193 1.20 14.75 19.93
C ASN A 193 1.46 13.46 19.15
N ILE A 194 0.45 13.03 18.38
CA ILE A 194 0.58 11.95 17.41
C ILE A 194 0.54 12.59 16.03
N VAL A 195 1.58 12.41 15.25
CA VAL A 195 1.63 12.87 13.85
C VAL A 195 1.48 11.71 12.89
N ILE A 196 0.91 12.02 11.73
CA ILE A 196 0.74 11.11 10.60
C ILE A 196 1.87 11.36 9.63
N LEU A 197 2.58 10.30 9.30
CA LEU A 197 3.73 10.31 8.41
C LEU A 197 3.35 9.69 7.06
N LYS A 198 3.76 10.32 5.98
CA LYS A 198 3.74 9.76 4.62
C LYS A 198 5.15 9.32 4.25
N ILE A 199 5.33 8.02 3.99
CA ILE A 199 6.64 7.39 3.84
C ILE A 199 6.73 6.71 2.49
N ASN A 200 7.79 7.03 1.72
CA ASN A 200 8.12 6.27 0.53
C ASN A 200 8.68 4.90 0.94
N PRO A 201 8.16 3.77 0.44
CA PRO A 201 8.73 2.45 0.67
C PRO A 201 10.23 2.33 0.39
N ALA A 202 10.73 3.08 -0.62
CA ALA A 202 12.16 3.14 -0.95
C ALA A 202 13.03 3.67 0.20
N ASP A 203 12.48 4.51 1.07
CA ASP A 203 13.19 5.14 2.18
C ASP A 203 13.22 4.29 3.46
N VAL A 204 12.49 3.18 3.52
CA VAL A 204 12.51 2.26 4.66
C VAL A 204 13.85 1.53 4.71
N VAL A 205 14.43 1.48 5.90
CA VAL A 205 15.77 0.87 6.13
C VAL A 205 15.66 -0.43 6.92
N SER A 206 14.81 -0.47 7.94
CA SER A 206 14.70 -1.65 8.81
C SER A 206 13.34 -1.70 9.51
N VAL A 207 12.82 -2.89 9.70
CA VAL A 207 11.66 -3.16 10.56
C VAL A 207 12.12 -4.12 11.66
N PRO A 208 12.31 -3.66 12.91
CA PRO A 208 12.66 -4.52 14.02
C PRO A 208 11.65 -5.65 14.22
N VAL A 209 12.16 -6.83 14.54
CA VAL A 209 11.36 -8.06 14.71
C VAL A 209 10.54 -8.10 16.00
N ASP A 210 10.82 -7.20 16.93
CA ASP A 210 10.09 -7.08 18.19
C ASP A 210 8.70 -6.44 17.99
N TYR A 211 7.83 -6.60 18.97
CA TYR A 211 6.46 -6.04 18.97
C TYR A 211 5.67 -6.34 17.69
N ASN A 212 5.76 -7.57 17.20
CA ASN A 212 5.03 -8.03 16.00
C ASN A 212 5.27 -7.15 14.76
N ASN A 213 6.50 -6.70 14.54
CA ASN A 213 6.86 -5.83 13.42
C ASN A 213 5.99 -4.55 13.33
N SER A 214 5.59 -3.96 14.44
CA SER A 214 4.68 -2.79 14.46
C SER A 214 5.39 -1.44 14.47
N LYS A 215 6.73 -1.43 14.34
CA LYS A 215 7.55 -0.23 14.19
C LYS A 215 8.62 -0.41 13.11
N GLY A 216 9.11 0.70 12.57
CA GLY A 216 10.18 0.71 11.56
C GLY A 216 11.09 1.91 11.66
N ARG A 217 12.16 1.87 10.89
CA ARG A 217 13.12 2.96 10.70
C ARG A 217 13.21 3.28 9.21
N CYS A 218 13.17 4.55 8.89
CA CYS A 218 13.39 5.07 7.54
C CYS A 218 14.44 6.19 7.58
N CYS A 219 14.88 6.60 6.40
CA CYS A 219 15.78 7.73 6.25
C CYS A 219 15.06 9.03 5.88
N LYS A 220 13.77 8.95 5.50
CA LYS A 220 12.97 10.12 5.12
C LYS A 220 11.47 9.86 5.30
N TYR A 221 10.74 10.90 5.68
CA TYR A 221 9.29 10.96 5.65
C TYR A 221 8.79 12.41 5.54
N THR A 222 7.51 12.56 5.19
CA THR A 222 6.79 13.84 5.26
C THR A 222 5.72 13.77 6.35
N VAL A 223 5.58 14.80 7.17
CA VAL A 223 4.50 14.90 8.15
C VAL A 223 3.26 15.47 7.46
N VAL A 224 2.19 14.69 7.37
CA VAL A 224 1.00 15.04 6.60
C VAL A 224 -0.21 15.40 7.45
N GLY A 225 -0.14 15.17 8.77
CA GLY A 225 -1.26 15.52 9.66
C GLY A 225 -0.96 15.25 11.13
N VAL A 226 -1.92 15.64 11.96
CA VAL A 226 -1.94 15.34 13.40
C VAL A 226 -3.14 14.44 13.68
N HIS A 227 -2.89 13.31 14.32
CA HIS A 227 -3.95 12.41 14.74
C HIS A 227 -4.57 12.92 16.05
N LYS A 228 -5.87 13.20 16.06
CA LYS A 228 -6.58 13.66 17.26
C LYS A 228 -6.93 12.46 18.14
N HIS A 229 -6.56 12.53 19.42
CA HIS A 229 -6.91 11.50 20.40
C HIS A 229 -8.44 11.30 20.47
N GLY A 230 -8.89 10.06 20.28
CA GLY A 230 -10.30 9.66 20.39
C GLY A 230 -11.05 9.47 19.08
N GLU A 231 -10.51 9.86 17.94
CA GLU A 231 -11.02 9.51 16.62
C GLU A 231 -10.23 8.30 16.07
N TYR A 232 -10.52 7.12 16.60
CA TYR A 232 -10.09 5.87 16.00
C TYR A 232 -10.91 5.65 14.73
N THR A 233 -10.44 6.15 13.63
CA THR A 233 -10.86 5.61 12.34
C THR A 233 -9.88 4.50 12.00
N ASP A 234 -10.35 3.27 11.95
CA ASP A 234 -9.57 2.08 11.58
C ASP A 234 -8.95 2.17 10.17
N THR A 235 -9.27 3.22 9.44
CA THR A 235 -8.73 3.51 8.11
C THR A 235 -8.58 5.01 7.93
N LEU A 236 -7.33 5.49 7.88
CA LEU A 236 -7.05 6.78 7.27
C LEU A 236 -7.26 6.63 5.76
N SER A 237 -8.36 7.14 5.24
CA SER A 237 -8.56 7.27 3.81
C SER A 237 -7.72 8.44 3.27
N GLU A 238 -7.32 8.38 2.01
CA GLU A 238 -6.63 9.49 1.34
C GLU A 238 -7.44 10.80 1.41
N SER A 239 -8.78 10.70 1.41
CA SER A 239 -9.68 11.83 1.63
C SER A 239 -9.52 12.47 3.01
N THR A 240 -9.16 11.71 4.04
CA THR A 240 -8.88 12.25 5.38
C THR A 240 -7.57 13.03 5.39
N VAL A 241 -6.57 12.60 4.62
CA VAL A 241 -5.27 13.28 4.50
C VAL A 241 -5.41 14.55 3.66
N ASN A 242 -6.12 14.48 2.53
CA ASN A 242 -6.33 15.62 1.63
C ASN A 242 -7.12 16.77 2.30
N ASN A 243 -8.01 16.47 3.25
CA ASN A 243 -8.72 17.49 4.03
C ASN A 243 -7.83 18.31 5.00
N TYR A 244 -6.60 17.85 5.28
CA TYR A 244 -5.62 18.58 6.06
C TYR A 244 -4.74 19.52 5.25
N TYR A 245 -4.69 19.34 3.91
CA TYR A 245 -4.04 20.24 2.97
C TYR A 245 -5.03 21.23 2.32
N GLY A 246 -6.26 21.30 2.84
CA GLY A 246 -7.30 22.17 2.33
C GLY A 246 -6.92 23.65 2.44
N GLU A 247 -6.77 24.26 1.26
CA GLU A 247 -6.82 25.67 0.90
C GLU A 247 -5.90 26.63 1.64
#